data_ca778f0e4cf3a8b1013ad4e0199e8294
#
_entry.id   ca778f0e4cf3a8b1013ad4e0199e8294
#
_cell.length_a   1.000
_cell.length_b   1.000
_cell.length_c   1.000
_cell.angle_alpha   90.00
_cell.angle_beta   90.00
_cell.angle_gamma   90.00
#
_symmetry.space_group_name_H-M   'P 1'
#
loop_
_entity.id
_entity.type
_entity.pdbx_description
1 polymer ?
#
loop_
_entity_poly.entity_id
_entity_poly.type
_entity_poly.pdbx_seq_one_letter_code
_entity_poly.pdbx_strand_id
1 'polypeptide(L)'
;KYIVSSGGAARKAGMTREDLLKGNAQIAEQLGKDIRTYCPDAKHVVVVFNPADITGLITLIYSGLKPSQVTTLAALDSTRLRSELAKYFRISPDEVRNSRTYGGHGEQMAVFASTTTVKGTPLTELIGREIPQQDWDAIRQRVIQGGKNIIDLRGRSSFQSPAYLSIEMIAAAMGGPAFRWPAGVYVSTPEFNHIMMAMETSITRDGVSYKVVDGLPEEHAALKKSYEHLCAMRDEVISLGVLPPVG
;
A
#
# COMPACT_ATOMS: atom_id res chain seq x y z
N LYS A 1 12.70 16.33 -10.42
CA LYS A 1 13.34 15.16 -9.80
C LYS A 1 12.29 14.12 -9.46
N TYR A 2 12.68 12.83 -9.42
CA TYR A 2 11.85 11.69 -9.04
C TYR A 2 12.59 10.92 -7.97
N ILE A 3 11.90 10.48 -6.92
CA ILE A 3 12.55 9.92 -5.72
C ILE A 3 11.87 8.59 -5.36
N VAL A 4 12.67 7.58 -5.09
CA VAL A 4 12.24 6.34 -4.42
C VAL A 4 13.00 6.23 -3.11
N SER A 5 12.28 6.14 -2.00
CA SER A 5 12.88 6.02 -0.68
C SER A 5 12.60 4.65 -0.06
N SER A 6 13.66 3.90 0.21
CA SER A 6 13.63 2.58 0.86
C SER A 6 14.47 2.53 2.14
N GLY A 7 14.81 3.70 2.71
CA GLY A 7 15.82 3.88 3.75
C GLY A 7 15.39 3.55 5.19
N GLY A 8 14.27 2.86 5.40
CA GLY A 8 13.80 2.52 6.74
C GLY A 8 14.68 1.48 7.46
N ALA A 9 14.71 1.55 8.78
CA ALA A 9 15.36 0.56 9.62
C ALA A 9 14.56 -0.75 9.68
N ALA A 10 15.26 -1.88 9.63
CA ALA A 10 14.65 -3.18 9.91
C ALA A 10 14.58 -3.42 11.42
N ARG A 11 13.57 -4.19 11.87
CA ARG A 11 13.44 -4.57 13.28
C ARG A 11 14.65 -5.39 13.71
N LYS A 12 15.31 -4.98 14.77
CA LYS A 12 16.43 -5.69 15.40
C LYS A 12 15.95 -6.46 16.62
N ALA A 13 16.72 -7.45 17.04
CA ALA A 13 16.47 -8.17 18.30
C ALA A 13 16.45 -7.19 19.48
N GLY A 14 15.44 -7.30 20.33
CA GLY A 14 15.26 -6.41 21.49
C GLY A 14 14.51 -5.11 21.21
N MET A 15 14.25 -4.75 19.95
CA MET A 15 13.39 -3.59 19.62
C MET A 15 11.92 -3.89 19.82
N THR A 16 11.20 -2.99 20.46
CA THR A 16 9.74 -3.02 20.52
C THR A 16 9.14 -2.60 19.18
N ARG A 17 7.83 -2.80 18.99
CA ARG A 17 7.10 -2.28 17.82
C ARG A 17 7.09 -0.75 17.83
N GLU A 18 6.93 -0.16 18.99
CA GLU A 18 6.94 1.30 19.19
C GLU A 18 8.29 1.93 18.84
N ASP A 19 9.41 1.33 19.29
CA ASP A 19 10.76 1.80 18.93
C ASP A 19 10.98 1.81 17.42
N LEU A 20 10.52 0.76 16.72
CA LEU A 20 10.63 0.67 15.29
C LEU A 20 9.76 1.71 14.58
N LEU A 21 8.52 1.89 15.03
CA LEU A 21 7.59 2.90 14.50
C LEU A 21 8.18 4.29 14.67
N LYS A 22 8.63 4.64 15.89
CA LYS A 22 9.24 5.93 16.20
C LYS A 22 10.49 6.18 15.35
N GLY A 23 11.38 5.19 15.26
CA GLY A 23 12.63 5.32 14.49
C GLY A 23 12.35 5.55 12.98
N ASN A 24 11.44 4.79 12.39
CA ASN A 24 11.10 4.96 10.98
C ASN A 24 10.27 6.24 10.73
N ALA A 25 9.46 6.68 11.69
CA ALA A 25 8.78 7.96 11.63
C ALA A 25 9.78 9.14 11.61
N GLN A 26 10.82 9.10 12.43
CA GLN A 26 11.89 10.11 12.43
C GLN A 26 12.69 10.12 11.11
N ILE A 27 12.95 8.94 10.53
CA ILE A 27 13.58 8.84 9.20
C ILE A 27 12.68 9.49 8.13
N ALA A 28 11.38 9.25 8.18
CA ALA A 28 10.42 9.85 7.24
C ALA A 28 10.29 11.37 7.42
N GLU A 29 10.33 11.86 8.65
CA GLU A 29 10.38 13.29 8.96
C GLU A 29 11.63 13.94 8.35
N GLN A 30 12.80 13.35 8.59
CA GLN A 30 14.05 13.86 8.02
C GLN A 30 14.02 13.83 6.49
N LEU A 31 13.55 12.73 5.88
CA LEU A 31 13.36 12.63 4.43
C LEU A 31 12.47 13.75 3.89
N GLY A 32 11.34 14.03 4.56
CA GLY A 32 10.46 15.13 4.16
C GLY A 32 11.15 16.48 4.21
N LYS A 33 11.88 16.78 5.31
CA LYS A 33 12.66 18.00 5.46
C LYS A 33 13.75 18.15 4.40
N ASP A 34 14.43 17.06 4.07
CA ASP A 34 15.48 17.05 3.05
C ASP A 34 14.88 17.29 1.66
N ILE A 35 13.73 16.69 1.35
CA ILE A 35 13.00 16.95 0.11
C ILE A 35 12.62 18.42 0.01
N ARG A 36 12.07 18.99 1.07
CA ARG A 36 11.72 20.42 1.12
C ARG A 36 12.92 21.32 0.85
N THR A 37 14.07 20.97 1.40
CA THR A 37 15.29 21.80 1.32
C THR A 37 16.02 21.62 0.00
N TYR A 38 16.22 20.39 -0.45
CA TYR A 38 17.10 20.07 -1.57
C TYR A 38 16.39 19.68 -2.86
N CYS A 39 15.10 19.32 -2.78
CA CYS A 39 14.31 18.85 -3.90
C CYS A 39 12.88 19.41 -3.89
N PRO A 40 12.65 20.73 -3.64
CA PRO A 40 11.30 21.31 -3.56
C PRO A 40 10.52 21.20 -4.88
N ASP A 41 11.22 20.94 -5.98
CA ASP A 41 10.70 20.73 -7.33
C ASP A 41 10.46 19.25 -7.68
N ALA A 42 10.51 18.35 -6.67
CA ALA A 42 10.27 16.92 -6.89
C ALA A 42 8.91 16.69 -7.55
N LYS A 43 8.90 15.94 -8.65
CA LYS A 43 7.69 15.65 -9.42
C LYS A 43 6.90 14.50 -8.83
N HIS A 44 7.61 13.50 -8.32
CA HIS A 44 7.00 12.34 -7.68
C HIS A 44 7.95 11.69 -6.67
N VAL A 45 7.39 11.25 -5.54
CA VAL A 45 8.09 10.53 -4.48
C VAL A 45 7.34 9.23 -4.20
N VAL A 46 8.05 8.11 -4.22
CA VAL A 46 7.54 6.80 -3.80
C VAL A 46 8.21 6.40 -2.50
N VAL A 47 7.44 6.25 -1.43
CA VAL A 47 7.92 5.81 -0.12
C VAL A 47 7.66 4.31 0.03
N VAL A 48 8.72 3.54 0.31
CA VAL A 48 8.67 2.07 0.29
C VAL A 48 8.88 1.45 1.69
N PHE A 49 9.55 2.15 2.60
CA PHE A 49 9.90 1.58 3.91
C PHE A 49 8.72 1.62 4.91
N ASN A 50 8.64 0.58 5.73
CA ASN A 50 7.50 0.33 6.64
C ASN A 50 7.60 1.10 7.98
N PRO A 51 6.42 1.42 8.55
CA PRO A 51 5.08 1.22 8.00
C PRO A 51 4.77 2.25 6.92
N ALA A 52 4.71 1.79 5.66
CA ALA A 52 4.75 2.65 4.47
C ALA A 52 3.68 3.74 4.45
N ASP A 53 2.46 3.44 4.90
CA ASP A 53 1.36 4.41 4.91
C ASP A 53 1.63 5.57 5.89
N ILE A 54 2.20 5.27 7.06
CA ILE A 54 2.55 6.28 8.07
C ILE A 54 3.80 7.06 7.63
N THR A 55 4.84 6.38 7.16
CA THR A 55 6.07 7.04 6.71
C THR A 55 5.82 7.89 5.45
N GLY A 56 4.92 7.46 4.57
CA GLY A 56 4.46 8.24 3.43
C GLY A 56 3.70 9.50 3.84
N LEU A 57 2.78 9.39 4.83
CA LEU A 57 2.06 10.54 5.37
C LEU A 57 3.01 11.58 5.98
N ILE A 58 3.95 11.12 6.80
CA ILE A 58 4.96 11.99 7.42
C ILE A 58 5.80 12.67 6.34
N THR A 59 6.30 11.91 5.37
CA THR A 59 7.09 12.45 4.26
C THR A 59 6.29 13.51 3.48
N LEU A 60 5.02 13.28 3.20
CA LEU A 60 4.14 14.25 2.53
C LEU A 60 4.06 15.56 3.32
N ILE A 61 3.75 15.48 4.61
CA ILE A 61 3.54 16.66 5.47
C ILE A 61 4.82 17.48 5.59
N TYR A 62 5.96 16.85 5.88
CA TYR A 62 7.22 17.56 6.07
C TYR A 62 7.87 18.04 4.76
N SER A 63 7.62 17.37 3.65
CA SER A 63 8.13 17.83 2.34
C SER A 63 7.40 19.06 1.80
N GLY A 64 6.14 19.25 2.20
CA GLY A 64 5.28 20.31 1.65
C GLY A 64 4.92 20.11 0.17
N LEU A 65 5.14 18.91 -0.36
CA LEU A 65 4.68 18.53 -1.69
C LEU A 65 3.15 18.40 -1.73
N LYS A 66 2.58 18.44 -2.93
CA LYS A 66 1.14 18.21 -3.09
C LYS A 66 0.81 16.72 -2.87
N PRO A 67 -0.39 16.38 -2.38
CA PRO A 67 -0.84 14.99 -2.26
C PRO A 67 -0.67 14.15 -3.54
N SER A 68 -0.84 14.76 -4.72
CA SER A 68 -0.65 14.11 -6.02
C SER A 68 0.81 13.79 -6.39
N GLN A 69 1.78 14.18 -5.55
CA GLN A 69 3.20 13.99 -5.79
C GLN A 69 3.84 12.94 -4.88
N VAL A 70 3.11 12.39 -3.89
CA VAL A 70 3.65 11.41 -2.95
C VAL A 70 2.75 10.17 -2.93
N THR A 71 3.36 9.00 -3.09
CA THR A 71 2.69 7.71 -3.00
C THR A 71 3.49 6.75 -2.13
N THR A 72 2.82 5.70 -1.65
CA THR A 72 3.47 4.56 -1.03
C THR A 72 3.28 3.30 -1.85
N LEU A 73 4.16 2.32 -1.67
CA LEU A 73 4.12 1.07 -2.41
C LEU A 73 3.17 0.07 -1.74
N ALA A 74 1.95 -0.07 -2.27
CA ALA A 74 0.97 -1.06 -1.82
C ALA A 74 0.63 -2.12 -2.89
N ALA A 75 1.01 -1.92 -4.14
CA ALA A 75 0.69 -2.78 -5.28
C ALA A 75 1.08 -4.26 -5.11
N LEU A 76 2.11 -4.53 -4.30
CA LEU A 76 2.57 -5.88 -3.97
C LEU A 76 1.46 -6.81 -3.49
N ASP A 77 0.55 -6.31 -2.69
CA ASP A 77 -0.51 -7.12 -2.07
C ASP A 77 -1.52 -7.54 -3.12
N SER A 78 -1.85 -6.65 -4.05
CA SER A 78 -2.69 -6.96 -5.22
C SER A 78 -2.03 -7.97 -6.16
N THR A 79 -0.71 -7.90 -6.36
CA THR A 79 0.02 -8.90 -7.16
C THR A 79 0.10 -10.25 -6.47
N ARG A 80 0.11 -10.29 -5.13
CA ARG A 80 0.01 -11.55 -4.36
C ARG A 80 -1.34 -12.21 -4.55
N LEU A 81 -2.45 -11.45 -4.47
CA LEU A 81 -3.79 -11.96 -4.75
C LEU A 81 -3.86 -12.58 -6.15
N ARG A 82 -3.35 -11.88 -7.16
CA ARG A 82 -3.25 -12.37 -8.54
C ARG A 82 -2.52 -13.71 -8.60
N SER A 83 -1.37 -13.80 -7.95
CA SER A 83 -0.52 -14.99 -7.96
C SER A 83 -1.16 -16.17 -7.22
N GLU A 84 -1.81 -15.93 -6.07
CA GLU A 84 -2.48 -16.99 -5.30
C GLU A 84 -3.69 -17.56 -6.07
N LEU A 85 -4.47 -16.72 -6.73
CA LEU A 85 -5.58 -17.17 -7.58
C LEU A 85 -5.08 -17.93 -8.82
N ALA A 86 -4.06 -17.41 -9.50
CA ALA A 86 -3.47 -18.08 -10.65
C ALA A 86 -2.94 -19.48 -10.28
N LYS A 87 -2.28 -19.60 -9.12
CA LYS A 87 -1.80 -20.86 -8.58
C LYS A 87 -2.94 -21.82 -8.24
N TYR A 88 -4.00 -21.33 -7.59
CA TYR A 88 -5.16 -22.12 -7.22
C TYR A 88 -5.84 -22.75 -8.45
N PHE A 89 -6.09 -21.94 -9.48
CA PHE A 89 -6.72 -22.40 -10.73
C PHE A 89 -5.75 -23.04 -11.72
N ARG A 90 -4.44 -23.07 -11.44
CA ARG A 90 -3.37 -23.57 -12.33
C ARG A 90 -3.40 -22.91 -13.71
N ILE A 91 -3.49 -21.58 -13.71
CA ILE A 91 -3.57 -20.74 -14.93
C ILE A 91 -2.45 -19.70 -14.95
N SER A 92 -2.29 -19.01 -16.09
CA SER A 92 -1.40 -17.85 -16.17
C SER A 92 -1.89 -16.73 -15.27
N PRO A 93 -0.99 -15.99 -14.58
CA PRO A 93 -1.36 -14.77 -13.86
C PRO A 93 -2.11 -13.75 -14.72
N ASP A 94 -1.91 -13.72 -16.03
CA ASP A 94 -2.58 -12.80 -16.95
C ASP A 94 -4.06 -13.12 -17.17
N GLU A 95 -4.50 -14.32 -16.78
CA GLU A 95 -5.92 -14.71 -16.79
C GLU A 95 -6.65 -14.27 -15.52
N VAL A 96 -5.93 -13.75 -14.52
CA VAL A 96 -6.49 -13.09 -13.34
C VAL A 96 -6.35 -11.59 -13.50
N ARG A 97 -7.46 -10.88 -13.62
CA ARG A 97 -7.48 -9.43 -13.86
C ARG A 97 -8.13 -8.69 -12.70
N ASN A 98 -7.75 -7.43 -12.56
CA ASN A 98 -8.30 -6.50 -11.56
C ASN A 98 -8.27 -7.04 -10.12
N SER A 99 -7.30 -7.95 -9.81
CA SER A 99 -7.04 -8.33 -8.42
C SER A 99 -6.63 -7.09 -7.63
N ARG A 100 -7.34 -6.79 -6.55
CA ARG A 100 -7.16 -5.55 -5.78
C ARG A 100 -7.14 -5.82 -4.29
N THR A 101 -6.25 -5.10 -3.62
CA THR A 101 -6.22 -4.94 -2.18
C THR A 101 -6.15 -3.46 -1.87
N TYR A 102 -6.88 -3.01 -0.86
CA TYR A 102 -6.95 -1.61 -0.48
C TYR A 102 -6.71 -1.44 1.03
N GLY A 103 -6.62 -0.19 1.47
CA GLY A 103 -6.34 0.12 2.87
C GLY A 103 -4.86 0.15 3.20
N GLY A 104 -4.50 -0.21 4.43
CA GLY A 104 -3.12 -0.22 4.90
C GLY A 104 -2.31 -1.39 4.34
N HIS A 105 -1.04 -1.12 4.04
CA HIS A 105 -0.08 -2.17 3.66
C HIS A 105 0.29 -3.00 4.89
N GLY A 106 -0.11 -4.27 4.93
CA GLY A 106 0.17 -5.20 6.03
C GLY A 106 -1.03 -6.08 6.39
N GLU A 107 -1.07 -6.57 7.64
CA GLU A 107 -2.07 -7.55 8.09
C GLU A 107 -3.52 -7.01 8.12
N GLN A 108 -3.71 -5.71 7.98
CA GLN A 108 -5.02 -5.06 8.00
C GLN A 108 -5.52 -4.66 6.60
N MET A 109 -4.89 -5.14 5.53
CA MET A 109 -5.36 -4.85 4.17
C MET A 109 -6.76 -5.43 3.92
N ALA A 110 -7.54 -4.75 3.10
CA ALA A 110 -8.82 -5.25 2.60
C ALA A 110 -8.62 -5.92 1.24
N VAL A 111 -8.96 -7.20 1.15
CA VAL A 111 -8.84 -8.01 -0.08
C VAL A 111 -10.18 -8.02 -0.79
N PHE A 112 -10.23 -7.54 -2.04
CA PHE A 112 -11.47 -7.36 -2.81
C PHE A 112 -11.65 -8.49 -3.83
N ALA A 113 -12.72 -9.28 -3.67
CA ALA A 113 -13.19 -10.25 -4.64
C ALA A 113 -14.03 -9.58 -5.74
N SER A 114 -14.79 -8.54 -5.36
CA SER A 114 -15.76 -7.86 -6.24
C SER A 114 -15.12 -7.20 -7.47
N THR A 115 -13.85 -6.81 -7.39
CA THR A 115 -13.12 -6.22 -8.53
C THR A 115 -12.45 -7.25 -9.41
N THR A 116 -12.25 -8.48 -8.91
CA THR A 116 -11.39 -9.50 -9.51
C THR A 116 -12.14 -10.39 -10.49
N THR A 117 -11.51 -10.68 -11.62
CA THR A 117 -12.01 -11.70 -12.56
C THR A 117 -10.95 -12.78 -12.79
N VAL A 118 -11.41 -14.02 -13.01
CA VAL A 118 -10.59 -15.19 -13.35
C VAL A 118 -11.12 -15.74 -14.66
N LYS A 119 -10.28 -15.78 -15.70
CA LYS A 119 -10.69 -16.16 -17.08
C LYS A 119 -11.94 -15.41 -17.58
N GLY A 120 -12.08 -14.14 -17.16
CA GLY A 120 -13.22 -13.30 -17.51
C GLY A 120 -14.47 -13.48 -16.63
N THR A 121 -14.51 -14.47 -15.75
CA THR A 121 -15.61 -14.68 -14.79
C THR A 121 -15.36 -13.90 -13.51
N PRO A 122 -16.33 -13.14 -12.98
CA PRO A 122 -16.22 -12.47 -11.69
C PRO A 122 -15.87 -13.46 -10.57
N LEU A 123 -14.89 -13.11 -9.75
CA LEU A 123 -14.46 -13.98 -8.63
C LEU A 123 -15.61 -14.25 -7.66
N THR A 124 -16.49 -13.28 -7.46
CA THR A 124 -17.68 -13.42 -6.61
C THR A 124 -18.66 -14.51 -7.07
N GLU A 125 -18.69 -14.82 -8.37
CA GLU A 125 -19.48 -15.92 -8.93
C GLU A 125 -18.80 -17.29 -8.77
N LEU A 126 -17.49 -17.32 -8.63
CA LEU A 126 -16.70 -18.53 -8.47
C LEU A 126 -16.66 -18.99 -7.00
N ILE A 127 -16.71 -18.05 -6.06
CA ILE A 127 -16.73 -18.35 -4.63
C ILE A 127 -18.06 -19.03 -4.29
N GLY A 128 -17.96 -20.17 -3.59
CA GLY A 128 -19.11 -21.04 -3.27
C GLY A 128 -19.50 -22.03 -4.38
N ARG A 129 -18.91 -21.90 -5.59
CA ARG A 129 -19.14 -22.81 -6.73
C ARG A 129 -17.88 -23.59 -7.13
N GLU A 130 -16.86 -22.89 -7.59
CA GLU A 130 -15.58 -23.46 -8.03
C GLU A 130 -14.49 -23.30 -6.96
N ILE A 131 -14.64 -22.29 -6.09
CA ILE A 131 -13.80 -22.08 -4.91
C ILE A 131 -14.69 -22.28 -3.68
N PRO A 132 -14.53 -23.35 -2.90
CA PRO A 132 -15.16 -23.45 -1.59
C PRO A 132 -14.84 -22.23 -0.71
N GLN A 133 -15.79 -21.79 0.11
CA GLN A 133 -15.59 -20.61 0.98
C GLN A 133 -14.32 -20.74 1.83
N GLN A 134 -14.06 -21.92 2.37
CA GLN A 134 -12.87 -22.21 3.16
C GLN A 134 -11.57 -21.97 2.37
N ASP A 135 -11.55 -22.33 1.09
CA ASP A 135 -10.37 -22.14 0.23
C ASP A 135 -10.17 -20.65 -0.09
N TRP A 136 -11.26 -19.92 -0.32
CA TRP A 136 -11.20 -18.47 -0.48
C TRP A 136 -10.66 -17.79 0.77
N ASP A 137 -11.12 -18.17 1.94
CA ASP A 137 -10.62 -17.61 3.21
C ASP A 137 -9.13 -17.95 3.41
N ALA A 138 -8.69 -19.15 3.03
CA ALA A 138 -7.29 -19.52 3.05
C ALA A 138 -6.45 -18.72 2.05
N ILE A 139 -6.96 -18.44 0.84
CA ILE A 139 -6.30 -17.57 -0.14
C ILE A 139 -6.13 -16.16 0.44
N ARG A 140 -7.21 -15.57 0.98
CA ARG A 140 -7.16 -14.24 1.62
C ARG A 140 -6.09 -14.18 2.71
N GLN A 141 -6.06 -15.17 3.60
CA GLN A 141 -5.05 -15.23 4.68
C GLN A 141 -3.62 -15.32 4.13
N ARG A 142 -3.36 -16.10 3.08
CA ARG A 142 -2.04 -16.16 2.46
C ARG A 142 -1.63 -14.82 1.82
N VAL A 143 -2.56 -14.07 1.25
CA VAL A 143 -2.30 -12.73 0.71
C VAL A 143 -1.93 -11.77 1.86
N ILE A 144 -2.74 -11.72 2.91
CA ILE A 144 -2.56 -10.85 4.07
C ILE A 144 -1.22 -11.15 4.77
N GLN A 145 -0.89 -12.43 4.95
CA GLN A 145 0.34 -12.84 5.63
C GLN A 145 1.55 -12.96 4.71
N GLY A 146 1.40 -12.63 3.42
CA GLY A 146 2.44 -12.86 2.41
C GLY A 146 3.78 -12.20 2.73
N GLY A 147 3.78 -11.01 3.32
CA GLY A 147 5.00 -10.33 3.76
C GLY A 147 5.70 -11.07 4.89
N LYS A 148 4.94 -11.50 5.90
CA LYS A 148 5.45 -12.27 7.05
C LYS A 148 6.01 -13.62 6.60
N ASN A 149 5.28 -14.35 5.76
CA ASN A 149 5.73 -15.64 5.24
C ASN A 149 7.07 -15.56 4.48
N ILE A 150 7.29 -14.47 3.72
CA ILE A 150 8.57 -14.25 3.04
C ILE A 150 9.70 -14.02 4.06
N ILE A 151 9.43 -13.25 5.11
CA ILE A 151 10.43 -12.99 6.18
C ILE A 151 10.75 -14.29 6.91
N ASP A 152 9.76 -15.08 7.26
CA ASP A 152 9.93 -16.37 7.96
C ASP A 152 10.78 -17.36 7.13
N LEU A 153 10.59 -17.38 5.80
CA LEU A 153 11.31 -18.28 4.91
C LEU A 153 12.72 -17.79 4.52
N ARG A 154 12.93 -16.47 4.41
CA ARG A 154 14.17 -15.89 3.85
C ARG A 154 15.00 -15.12 4.88
N GLY A 155 14.50 -14.93 6.11
CA GLY A 155 15.13 -14.12 7.15
C GLY A 155 15.12 -12.60 6.85
N ARG A 156 14.47 -12.17 5.76
CA ARG A 156 14.39 -10.75 5.35
C ARG A 156 13.18 -10.50 4.46
N SER A 157 12.76 -9.25 4.37
CA SER A 157 11.69 -8.81 3.46
C SER A 157 12.05 -9.04 1.99
N SER A 158 11.01 -9.13 1.15
CA SER A 158 11.19 -9.08 -0.32
C SER A 158 11.76 -7.72 -0.74
N PHE A 159 12.61 -7.70 -1.75
CA PHE A 159 13.16 -6.48 -2.33
C PHE A 159 13.01 -6.41 -3.86
N GLN A 160 12.94 -7.54 -4.57
CA GLN A 160 12.84 -7.56 -6.02
C GLN A 160 11.53 -6.95 -6.52
N SER A 161 10.38 -7.45 -6.01
CA SER A 161 9.07 -6.93 -6.39
C SER A 161 8.85 -5.48 -5.96
N PRO A 162 9.24 -5.05 -4.73
CA PRO A 162 9.24 -3.63 -4.37
C PRO A 162 10.05 -2.75 -5.31
N ALA A 163 11.26 -3.15 -5.66
CA ALA A 163 12.10 -2.39 -6.58
C ALA A 163 11.46 -2.27 -7.97
N TYR A 164 10.98 -3.39 -8.53
CA TYR A 164 10.33 -3.42 -9.84
C TYR A 164 9.11 -2.49 -9.89
N LEU A 165 8.17 -2.64 -8.95
CA LEU A 165 6.94 -1.85 -8.91
C LEU A 165 7.22 -0.37 -8.66
N SER A 166 8.21 -0.02 -7.83
CA SER A 166 8.60 1.37 -7.61
C SER A 166 9.16 2.02 -8.88
N ILE A 167 9.92 1.26 -9.68
CA ILE A 167 10.41 1.73 -10.97
C ILE A 167 9.25 1.95 -11.94
N GLU A 168 8.27 1.05 -11.99
CA GLU A 168 7.06 1.24 -12.81
C GLU A 168 6.27 2.48 -12.39
N MET A 169 6.12 2.74 -11.08
CA MET A 169 5.48 3.95 -10.57
C MET A 169 6.20 5.23 -11.04
N ILE A 170 7.52 5.23 -10.93
CA ILE A 170 8.35 6.36 -11.39
C ILE A 170 8.29 6.49 -12.91
N ALA A 171 8.38 5.40 -13.66
CA ALA A 171 8.27 5.43 -15.12
C ALA A 171 6.95 6.03 -15.58
N ALA A 172 5.84 5.68 -14.93
CA ALA A 172 4.53 6.27 -15.19
C ALA A 172 4.50 7.79 -14.90
N ALA A 173 5.05 8.20 -13.76
CA ALA A 173 5.18 9.62 -13.40
C ALA A 173 6.08 10.40 -14.37
N MET A 174 7.02 9.75 -15.03
CA MET A 174 7.87 10.34 -16.08
C MET A 174 7.21 10.41 -17.46
N GLY A 175 6.00 9.87 -17.61
CA GLY A 175 5.24 9.87 -18.88
C GLY A 175 5.29 8.56 -19.65
N GLY A 176 5.75 7.48 -19.02
CA GLY A 176 5.59 6.11 -19.51
C GLY A 176 4.14 5.60 -19.39
N PRO A 177 3.91 4.29 -19.60
CA PRO A 177 2.59 3.70 -19.43
C PRO A 177 2.02 4.00 -18.03
N ALA A 178 0.73 4.34 -17.97
CA ALA A 178 0.07 4.65 -16.71
C ALA A 178 0.13 3.46 -15.74
N PHE A 179 0.57 3.71 -14.51
CA PHE A 179 0.53 2.73 -13.43
C PHE A 179 -0.89 2.66 -12.87
N ARG A 180 -1.50 1.49 -12.91
CA ARG A 180 -2.91 1.25 -12.56
C ARG A 180 -3.10 0.16 -11.51
N TRP A 181 -2.13 -0.02 -10.62
CA TRP A 181 -2.29 -0.82 -9.41
C TRP A 181 -2.65 0.07 -8.23
N PRO A 182 -3.32 -0.47 -7.20
CA PRO A 182 -3.47 0.25 -5.95
C PRO A 182 -2.13 0.73 -5.40
N ALA A 183 -2.10 1.99 -5.02
CA ALA A 183 -0.96 2.60 -4.34
C ALA A 183 -1.47 3.40 -3.14
N GLY A 184 -0.64 3.54 -2.11
CA GLY A 184 -0.96 4.42 -1.00
C GLY A 184 -0.95 5.87 -1.46
N VAL A 185 -2.05 6.56 -1.22
CA VAL A 185 -2.28 7.96 -1.56
C VAL A 185 -2.86 8.69 -0.36
N TYR A 186 -2.67 9.99 -0.30
CA TYR A 186 -3.32 10.79 0.72
C TYR A 186 -4.82 10.91 0.42
N VAL A 187 -5.62 10.44 1.37
CA VAL A 187 -7.07 10.43 1.30
C VAL A 187 -7.63 11.43 2.30
N SER A 188 -8.53 12.29 1.84
CA SER A 188 -9.29 13.21 2.67
C SER A 188 -10.70 13.33 2.10
N THR A 189 -11.57 12.45 2.58
CA THR A 189 -13.00 12.38 2.26
C THR A 189 -13.80 12.40 3.56
N PRO A 190 -15.12 12.58 3.52
CA PRO A 190 -15.94 12.52 4.74
C PRO A 190 -15.81 11.20 5.52
N GLU A 191 -15.53 10.09 4.83
CA GLU A 191 -15.42 8.78 5.43
C GLU A 191 -13.99 8.41 5.84
N PHE A 192 -13.01 8.75 4.99
CA PHE A 192 -11.59 8.45 5.20
C PHE A 192 -10.82 9.77 5.20
N ASN A 193 -10.39 10.23 6.36
CA ASN A 193 -9.87 11.58 6.51
C ASN A 193 -8.43 11.61 7.00
N HIS A 194 -7.61 12.47 6.37
CA HIS A 194 -6.23 12.77 6.75
C HIS A 194 -5.35 11.53 6.98
N ILE A 195 -5.38 10.61 6.01
CA ILE A 195 -4.60 9.37 6.07
C ILE A 195 -3.97 9.05 4.70
N MET A 196 -2.86 8.35 4.72
CA MET A 196 -2.33 7.71 3.52
C MET A 196 -2.69 6.23 3.56
N MET A 197 -3.34 5.75 2.51
CA MET A 197 -3.77 4.35 2.37
C MET A 197 -3.94 3.97 0.91
N ALA A 198 -3.86 2.68 0.61
CA ALA A 198 -4.04 2.19 -0.75
C ALA A 198 -5.49 2.35 -1.22
N MET A 199 -5.64 2.96 -2.39
CA MET A 199 -6.90 3.16 -3.12
C MET A 199 -6.74 2.71 -4.57
N GLU A 200 -7.84 2.68 -5.32
CA GLU A 200 -7.76 2.50 -6.77
C GLU A 200 -7.09 3.72 -7.39
N THR A 201 -5.88 3.53 -7.89
CA THR A 201 -4.96 4.62 -8.21
C THR A 201 -4.57 4.61 -9.68
N SER A 202 -4.37 5.77 -10.25
CA SER A 202 -3.71 5.97 -11.54
C SER A 202 -2.57 6.96 -11.38
N ILE A 203 -1.36 6.55 -11.72
CA ILE A 203 -0.18 7.42 -11.76
C ILE A 203 0.13 7.71 -13.22
N THR A 204 0.27 8.98 -13.57
CA THR A 204 0.61 9.47 -14.90
C THR A 204 1.58 10.64 -14.78
N ARG A 205 2.01 11.20 -15.90
CA ARG A 205 2.83 12.41 -15.93
C ARG A 205 2.18 13.61 -15.23
N ASP A 206 0.85 13.65 -15.20
CA ASP A 206 0.09 14.76 -14.59
C ASP A 206 -0.06 14.61 -13.07
N GLY A 207 0.45 13.53 -12.51
CA GLY A 207 0.41 13.22 -11.10
C GLY A 207 -0.44 11.99 -10.79
N VAL A 208 -0.89 11.92 -9.55
CA VAL A 208 -1.66 10.80 -9.01
C VAL A 208 -3.12 11.19 -8.85
N SER A 209 -3.99 10.34 -9.34
CA SER A 209 -5.43 10.38 -9.07
C SER A 209 -5.88 9.07 -8.42
N TYR A 210 -6.94 9.12 -7.63
CA TYR A 210 -7.52 7.93 -6.99
C TYR A 210 -9.04 7.98 -6.99
N LYS A 211 -9.62 6.80 -6.78
CA LYS A 211 -11.06 6.63 -6.52
C LYS A 211 -11.24 5.85 -5.23
N VAL A 212 -12.20 6.24 -4.43
CA VAL A 212 -12.70 5.42 -3.32
C VAL A 212 -13.51 4.27 -3.93
N VAL A 213 -13.33 3.08 -3.39
CA VAL A 213 -13.99 1.86 -3.90
C VAL A 213 -15.01 1.38 -2.89
N ASP A 214 -16.24 1.19 -3.33
CA ASP A 214 -17.32 0.74 -2.45
C ASP A 214 -17.20 -0.75 -2.10
N GLY A 215 -17.00 -1.62 -3.08
CA GLY A 215 -16.92 -3.07 -2.88
C GLY A 215 -18.21 -3.69 -2.35
N LEU A 216 -18.11 -4.94 -1.86
CA LEU A 216 -19.18 -5.61 -1.12
C LEU A 216 -19.22 -5.09 0.32
N PRO A 217 -20.36 -5.25 1.06
CA PRO A 217 -20.45 -4.77 2.44
C PRO A 217 -19.34 -5.25 3.36
N GLU A 218 -18.92 -6.51 3.24
CA GLU A 218 -17.81 -7.09 4.00
C GLU A 218 -16.43 -6.53 3.58
N GLU A 219 -16.27 -6.20 2.31
CA GLU A 219 -15.04 -5.57 1.78
C GLU A 219 -14.92 -4.13 2.27
N HIS A 220 -16.04 -3.41 2.24
CA HIS A 220 -16.13 -2.06 2.79
C HIS A 220 -15.85 -2.04 4.30
N ALA A 221 -16.43 -2.98 5.05
CA ALA A 221 -16.16 -3.14 6.48
C ALA A 221 -14.69 -3.44 6.76
N ALA A 222 -14.04 -4.28 5.93
CA ALA A 222 -12.61 -4.56 6.02
C ALA A 222 -11.77 -3.31 5.72
N LEU A 223 -12.15 -2.51 4.72
CA LEU A 223 -11.49 -1.26 4.37
C LEU A 223 -11.59 -0.25 5.51
N LYS A 224 -12.77 -0.11 6.12
CA LYS A 224 -13.00 0.76 7.28
C LYS A 224 -12.16 0.34 8.49
N LYS A 225 -12.11 -0.96 8.79
CA LYS A 225 -11.23 -1.49 9.85
C LYS A 225 -9.76 -1.20 9.58
N SER A 226 -9.34 -1.30 8.32
CA SER A 226 -7.98 -0.96 7.89
C SER A 226 -7.68 0.53 8.13
N TYR A 227 -8.61 1.40 7.78
CA TYR A 227 -8.52 2.84 8.03
C TYR A 227 -8.42 3.17 9.53
N GLU A 228 -9.27 2.56 10.36
CA GLU A 228 -9.24 2.75 11.81
C GLU A 228 -7.87 2.35 12.41
N HIS A 229 -7.29 1.24 11.93
CA HIS A 229 -5.95 0.82 12.33
C HIS A 229 -4.87 1.85 11.94
N LEU A 230 -4.94 2.38 10.72
CA LEU A 230 -4.00 3.42 10.27
C LEU A 230 -4.16 4.72 11.06
N CYS A 231 -5.38 5.10 11.40
CA CYS A 231 -5.64 6.27 12.26
C CYS A 231 -5.01 6.08 13.65
N ALA A 232 -5.16 4.89 14.25
CA ALA A 232 -4.52 4.59 15.54
C ALA A 232 -2.98 4.71 15.45
N MET A 233 -2.36 4.22 14.38
CA MET A 233 -0.92 4.35 14.17
C MET A 233 -0.49 5.81 13.93
N ARG A 234 -1.27 6.58 13.18
CA ARG A 234 -1.05 8.02 13.00
C ARG A 234 -1.08 8.76 14.32
N ASP A 235 -2.11 8.50 15.13
CA ASP A 235 -2.31 9.15 16.42
C ASP A 235 -1.21 8.77 17.43
N GLU A 236 -0.70 7.53 17.36
CA GLU A 236 0.50 7.10 18.10
C GLU A 236 1.73 7.94 17.72
N VAL A 237 1.98 8.14 16.42
CA VAL A 237 3.12 8.96 15.96
C VAL A 237 2.95 10.44 16.30
N ILE A 238 1.74 10.95 16.34
CA ILE A 238 1.44 12.30 16.85
C ILE A 238 1.77 12.37 18.34
N SER A 239 1.36 11.38 19.13
CA SER A 239 1.66 11.34 20.59
C SER A 239 3.16 11.24 20.89
N LEU A 240 3.92 10.61 20.00
CA LEU A 240 5.38 10.53 20.06
C LEU A 240 6.10 11.82 19.63
N GLY A 241 5.36 12.84 19.22
CA GLY A 241 5.86 14.15 18.84
C GLY A 241 6.59 14.21 17.50
N VAL A 242 6.45 13.18 16.66
CA VAL A 242 7.09 13.14 15.34
C VAL A 242 6.18 13.72 14.24
N LEU A 243 4.87 13.56 14.35
CA LEU A 243 3.91 14.13 13.40
C LEU A 243 3.09 15.21 14.10
N PRO A 244 2.92 16.41 13.51
CA PRO A 244 1.99 17.40 14.04
C PRO A 244 0.55 16.89 13.94
N PRO A 245 -0.38 17.39 14.78
CA PRO A 245 -1.80 17.10 14.61
C PRO A 245 -2.24 17.41 13.18
N VAL A 246 -2.93 16.46 12.56
CA VAL A 246 -3.50 16.61 11.21
C VAL A 246 -4.98 16.92 11.35
N GLY A 247 -5.41 18.10 10.91
CA GLY A 247 -6.76 18.56 10.96
C GLY A 247 -7.01 19.61 9.91
#